data_b681d2a1c3ae1968ff41b0d11f720be2
#
_entry.id   b681d2a1c3ae1968ff41b0d11f720be2
#
_cell.length_a   1.000
_cell.length_b   1.000
_cell.length_c   1.000
_cell.angle_alpha   90.00
_cell.angle_beta   90.00
_cell.angle_gamma   90.00
#
_symmetry.space_group_name_H-M   'P 1'
#
loop_
_entity.id
_entity.type
_entity.pdbx_description
1 polymer ?
#
loop_
_entity_poly.entity_id
_entity_poly.type
_entity_poly.pdbx_seq_one_letter_code
_entity_poly.pdbx_strand_id
1 'polypeptide(L)'
;AAVLQLGVTMDYSIFLYHRYEEERPNYNDKRDAMAQAVVAAFRSLSSSSLTTVAGFLALCVMRLTLGRDIGIVMAKGVVLGVATVILVLPSLVLIFDKQITKHKHKSLMPSFDKVNSFILRHNKVIMVIFVLLFIPAYYAQSHAGIYYKLDESLPRDLPSIVSNEKLKNDFDMATSHFIVLRDDLNPAEMSDIENRMEEVKGVTSV
;
A
#
# COMPACT_ATOMS: atom_id res chain seq x y z
N ALA A 1 -2.69 6.47 6.72
CA ALA A 1 -2.10 7.36 5.71
C ALA A 1 -0.69 7.83 6.13
N ALA A 2 -0.51 8.48 7.31
CA ALA A 2 0.78 9.06 7.72
C ALA A 2 1.94 8.05 7.73
N VAL A 3 1.77 6.85 8.27
CA VAL A 3 2.80 5.81 8.32
C VAL A 3 3.21 5.34 6.92
N LEU A 4 2.24 5.10 6.04
CA LEU A 4 2.51 4.73 4.64
C LEU A 4 3.23 5.86 3.90
N GLN A 5 2.81 7.11 4.15
CA GLN A 5 3.45 8.29 3.58
C GLN A 5 4.92 8.40 4.01
N LEU A 6 5.21 8.19 5.29
CA LEU A 6 6.57 8.20 5.82
C LEU A 6 7.44 7.14 5.13
N GLY A 7 6.92 5.91 4.96
CA GLY A 7 7.63 4.83 4.26
C GLY A 7 8.02 5.22 2.84
N VAL A 8 7.07 5.70 2.05
CA VAL A 8 7.32 6.08 0.65
C VAL A 8 8.32 7.24 0.52
N THR A 9 8.22 8.27 1.38
CA THR A 9 9.16 9.41 1.34
C THR A 9 10.56 9.05 1.83
N MET A 10 10.67 8.09 2.74
CA MET A 10 11.96 7.61 3.23
C MET A 10 12.77 6.95 2.10
N ASP A 11 12.13 6.12 1.29
CA ASP A 11 12.78 5.47 0.15
C ASP A 11 13.34 6.48 -0.86
N TYR A 12 12.59 7.53 -1.16
CA TYR A 12 13.06 8.61 -2.04
C TYR A 12 14.25 9.37 -1.44
N SER A 13 14.24 9.58 -0.13
CA SER A 13 15.34 10.24 0.57
C SER A 13 16.62 9.41 0.55
N ILE A 14 16.51 8.11 0.82
CA ILE A 14 17.63 7.16 0.75
C ILE A 14 18.19 7.10 -0.66
N PHE A 15 17.33 7.04 -1.68
CA PHE A 15 17.75 6.99 -3.07
C PHE A 15 18.57 8.23 -3.47
N LEU A 16 18.08 9.45 -3.14
CA LEU A 16 18.80 10.68 -3.43
C LEU A 16 20.15 10.75 -2.69
N TYR A 17 20.16 10.33 -1.42
CA TYR A 17 21.38 10.32 -0.63
C TYR A 17 22.43 9.35 -1.21
N HIS A 18 22.04 8.13 -1.59
CA HIS A 18 22.94 7.18 -2.25
C HIS A 18 23.48 7.74 -3.56
N ARG A 19 22.62 8.40 -4.35
CA ARG A 19 23.06 9.03 -5.59
C ARG A 19 24.10 10.14 -5.34
N TYR A 20 23.94 10.91 -4.27
CA TYR A 20 24.93 11.89 -3.83
C TYR A 20 26.26 11.22 -3.42
N GLU A 21 26.22 10.12 -2.68
CA GLU A 21 27.42 9.37 -2.31
C GLU A 21 28.18 8.82 -3.53
N GLU A 22 27.48 8.38 -4.57
CA GLU A 22 28.07 7.92 -5.82
C GLU A 22 28.75 9.08 -6.60
N GLU A 23 28.10 10.24 -6.65
CA GLU A 23 28.66 11.39 -7.37
C GLU A 23 29.75 12.13 -6.58
N ARG A 24 29.75 12.04 -5.26
CA ARG A 24 30.67 12.79 -4.39
C ARG A 24 32.17 12.63 -4.73
N PRO A 25 32.69 11.45 -5.09
CA PRO A 25 34.08 11.26 -5.48
C PRO A 25 34.44 11.92 -6.82
N ASN A 26 33.48 12.16 -7.69
CA ASN A 26 33.69 12.64 -9.06
C ASN A 26 33.83 14.18 -9.11
N TYR A 27 33.52 14.89 -8.02
CA TYR A 27 33.52 16.35 -7.97
C TYR A 27 34.32 16.89 -6.79
N ASN A 28 35.06 17.95 -7.03
CA ASN A 28 35.82 18.64 -5.97
C ASN A 28 34.91 19.40 -5.01
N ASP A 29 33.85 20.04 -5.55
CA ASP A 29 32.85 20.73 -4.74
C ASP A 29 31.66 19.79 -4.47
N LYS A 30 31.25 19.75 -3.19
CA LYS A 30 30.09 19.00 -2.74
C LYS A 30 28.76 19.51 -3.30
N ARG A 31 28.70 20.80 -3.65
CA ARG A 31 27.51 21.39 -4.27
C ARG A 31 27.32 20.90 -5.70
N ASP A 32 28.38 20.78 -6.46
CA ASP A 32 28.34 20.28 -7.84
C ASP A 32 27.95 18.78 -7.84
N ALA A 33 28.55 18.00 -6.93
CA ALA A 33 28.16 16.61 -6.74
C ALA A 33 26.66 16.46 -6.38
N MET A 34 26.16 17.31 -5.48
CA MET A 34 24.74 17.30 -5.10
C MET A 34 23.84 17.73 -6.26
N ALA A 35 24.23 18.73 -7.05
CA ALA A 35 23.46 19.15 -8.20
C ALA A 35 23.30 18.02 -9.24
N GLN A 36 24.36 17.29 -9.53
CA GLN A 36 24.31 16.13 -10.42
C GLN A 36 23.48 14.98 -9.83
N ALA A 37 23.64 14.72 -8.54
CA ALA A 37 22.81 13.73 -7.85
C ALA A 37 21.32 14.04 -7.93
N VAL A 38 20.93 15.31 -7.72
CA VAL A 38 19.55 15.77 -7.84
C VAL A 38 19.00 15.57 -9.25
N VAL A 39 19.78 15.96 -10.28
CA VAL A 39 19.37 15.79 -11.69
C VAL A 39 19.17 14.32 -12.04
N ALA A 40 20.11 13.46 -11.64
CA ALA A 40 20.01 12.03 -11.88
C ALA A 40 18.85 11.38 -11.10
N ALA A 41 18.69 11.74 -9.83
CA ALA A 41 17.63 11.25 -8.97
C ALA A 41 16.26 11.73 -9.46
N PHE A 42 16.13 12.98 -9.88
CA PHE A 42 14.87 13.54 -10.37
C PHE A 42 14.26 12.72 -11.50
N ARG A 43 15.06 12.30 -12.46
CA ARG A 43 14.57 11.48 -13.58
C ARG A 43 13.98 10.16 -13.11
N SER A 44 14.68 9.46 -12.21
CA SER A 44 14.24 8.16 -11.69
C SER A 44 13.05 8.30 -10.73
N LEU A 45 13.11 9.26 -9.80
CA LEU A 45 12.05 9.50 -8.83
C LEU A 45 10.76 9.98 -9.48
N SER A 46 10.84 10.86 -10.50
CA SER A 46 9.66 11.33 -11.22
C SER A 46 8.94 10.20 -11.95
N SER A 47 9.68 9.29 -12.59
CA SER A 47 9.08 8.14 -13.26
C SER A 47 8.40 7.18 -12.26
N SER A 48 9.08 6.83 -11.18
CA SER A 48 8.55 5.95 -10.14
C SER A 48 7.36 6.56 -9.42
N SER A 49 7.46 7.83 -9.01
CA SER A 49 6.39 8.53 -8.31
C SER A 49 5.14 8.71 -9.16
N LEU A 50 5.31 8.96 -10.47
CA LEU A 50 4.17 9.05 -11.39
C LEU A 50 3.36 7.75 -11.43
N THR A 51 4.06 6.60 -11.49
CA THR A 51 3.40 5.29 -11.45
C THR A 51 2.67 5.07 -10.12
N THR A 52 3.29 5.45 -9.01
CA THR A 52 2.68 5.34 -7.67
C THR A 52 1.45 6.25 -7.55
N VAL A 53 1.54 7.49 -8.01
CA VAL A 53 0.41 8.43 -8.05
C VAL A 53 -0.73 7.89 -8.91
N ALA A 54 -0.42 7.36 -10.09
CA ALA A 54 -1.42 6.76 -10.98
C ALA A 54 -2.12 5.56 -10.29
N GLY A 55 -1.37 4.72 -9.58
CA GLY A 55 -1.93 3.62 -8.80
C GLY A 55 -2.89 4.08 -7.69
N PHE A 56 -2.53 5.13 -6.95
CA PHE A 56 -3.44 5.72 -5.95
C PHE A 56 -4.65 6.40 -6.57
N LEU A 57 -4.48 7.08 -7.70
CA LEU A 57 -5.62 7.69 -8.41
C LEU A 57 -6.58 6.63 -8.99
N ALA A 58 -6.09 5.44 -9.33
CA ALA A 58 -6.95 4.33 -9.73
C ALA A 58 -7.95 3.92 -8.63
N LEU A 59 -7.59 4.07 -7.35
CA LEU A 59 -8.51 3.85 -6.23
C LEU A 59 -9.70 4.83 -6.23
N CYS A 60 -9.53 6.02 -6.83
CA CYS A 60 -10.61 7.01 -6.93
C CYS A 60 -11.76 6.58 -7.85
N VAL A 61 -11.53 5.60 -8.73
CA VAL A 61 -12.56 5.02 -9.62
C VAL A 61 -13.47 4.03 -8.88
N MET A 62 -13.07 3.59 -7.69
CA MET A 62 -13.86 2.66 -6.89
C MET A 62 -15.17 3.34 -6.41
N ARG A 63 -16.25 2.55 -6.36
CA ARG A 63 -17.54 3.01 -5.80
C ARG A 63 -17.50 3.24 -4.29
N LEU A 64 -16.49 2.72 -3.59
CA LEU A 64 -16.33 2.85 -2.14
C LEU A 64 -15.68 4.20 -1.83
N THR A 65 -16.34 5.04 -1.06
CA THR A 65 -15.85 6.37 -0.64
C THR A 65 -14.50 6.30 0.07
N LEU A 66 -14.30 5.27 0.91
CA LEU A 66 -13.04 5.03 1.61
C LEU A 66 -11.85 4.87 0.63
N GLY A 67 -12.04 4.15 -0.48
CA GLY A 67 -11.02 3.97 -1.50
C GLY A 67 -10.64 5.30 -2.16
N ARG A 68 -11.63 6.13 -2.47
CA ARG A 68 -11.42 7.46 -3.04
C ARG A 68 -10.65 8.38 -2.11
N ASP A 69 -11.03 8.42 -0.83
CA ASP A 69 -10.38 9.29 0.17
C ASP A 69 -8.92 8.88 0.39
N ILE A 70 -8.64 7.59 0.53
CA ILE A 70 -7.28 7.06 0.64
C ILE A 70 -6.49 7.38 -0.64
N GLY A 71 -7.06 7.17 -1.81
CA GLY A 71 -6.42 7.42 -3.09
C GLY A 71 -5.95 8.87 -3.23
N ILE A 72 -6.82 9.83 -2.96
CA ILE A 72 -6.50 11.27 -3.05
C ILE A 72 -5.43 11.67 -2.03
N VAL A 73 -5.58 11.24 -0.77
CA VAL A 73 -4.64 11.59 0.30
C VAL A 73 -3.26 11.02 0.02
N MET A 74 -3.17 9.76 -0.43
CA MET A 74 -1.90 9.12 -0.73
C MET A 74 -1.25 9.69 -1.98
N ALA A 75 -1.99 9.94 -3.06
CA ALA A 75 -1.47 10.58 -4.27
C ALA A 75 -0.88 11.96 -3.98
N LYS A 76 -1.63 12.82 -3.26
CA LYS A 76 -1.14 14.13 -2.80
C LYS A 76 0.11 13.99 -1.95
N GLY A 77 0.14 13.02 -1.04
CA GLY A 77 1.27 12.76 -0.18
C GLY A 77 2.53 12.39 -0.95
N VAL A 78 2.44 11.53 -1.96
CA VAL A 78 3.59 11.16 -2.81
C VAL A 78 4.15 12.37 -3.55
N VAL A 79 3.28 13.20 -4.14
CA VAL A 79 3.71 14.42 -4.84
C VAL A 79 4.45 15.39 -3.91
N LEU A 80 3.89 15.65 -2.73
CA LEU A 80 4.52 16.52 -1.73
C LEU A 80 5.82 15.92 -1.19
N GLY A 81 5.86 14.59 -1.00
CA GLY A 81 7.05 13.87 -0.56
C GLY A 81 8.21 14.00 -1.54
N VAL A 82 7.96 13.76 -2.82
CA VAL A 82 8.98 13.94 -3.88
C VAL A 82 9.46 15.38 -3.95
N ALA A 83 8.53 16.34 -3.92
CA ALA A 83 8.89 17.75 -3.92
C ALA A 83 9.78 18.12 -2.71
N THR A 84 9.44 17.63 -1.53
CA THR A 84 10.24 17.85 -0.31
C THR A 84 11.62 17.22 -0.41
N VAL A 85 11.72 16.00 -0.92
CA VAL A 85 13.00 15.30 -1.09
C VAL A 85 13.90 16.06 -2.09
N ILE A 86 13.35 16.57 -3.18
CA ILE A 86 14.15 17.28 -4.19
C ILE A 86 14.55 18.68 -3.74
N LEU A 87 13.66 19.38 -3.03
CA LEU A 87 13.91 20.79 -2.65
C LEU A 87 14.62 20.95 -1.30
N VAL A 88 14.26 20.17 -0.31
CA VAL A 88 14.72 20.35 1.07
C VAL A 88 15.90 19.45 1.41
N LEU A 89 15.85 18.18 1.02
CA LEU A 89 16.87 17.20 1.40
C LEU A 89 18.29 17.57 0.93
N PRO A 90 18.52 18.09 -0.29
CA PRO A 90 19.85 18.48 -0.74
C PRO A 90 20.50 19.51 0.17
N SER A 91 19.72 20.52 0.59
CA SER A 91 20.19 21.55 1.50
C SER A 91 20.56 21.00 2.88
N LEU A 92 19.72 20.11 3.42
CA LEU A 92 19.99 19.43 4.70
C LEU A 92 21.25 18.57 4.64
N VAL A 93 21.40 17.76 3.59
CA VAL A 93 22.57 16.91 3.42
C VAL A 93 23.84 17.73 3.31
N LEU A 94 23.84 18.85 2.56
CA LEU A 94 25.00 19.74 2.44
C LEU A 94 25.37 20.42 3.75
N ILE A 95 24.40 20.80 4.57
CA ILE A 95 24.64 21.41 5.89
C ILE A 95 25.26 20.39 6.85
N PHE A 96 24.70 19.18 6.89
CA PHE A 96 25.11 18.12 7.81
C PHE A 96 26.18 17.18 7.25
N ASP A 97 26.70 17.42 6.06
CA ASP A 97 27.67 16.59 5.36
C ASP A 97 28.87 16.18 6.24
N LYS A 98 29.46 17.12 6.96
CA LYS A 98 30.60 16.85 7.88
C LYS A 98 30.21 15.89 9.02
N GLN A 99 29.00 16.03 9.55
CA GLN A 99 28.52 15.22 10.67
C GLN A 99 28.19 13.81 10.18
N ILE A 100 27.53 13.70 9.02
CA ILE A 100 27.18 12.44 8.37
C ILE A 100 28.44 11.64 8.07
N THR A 101 29.44 12.29 7.46
CA THR A 101 30.71 11.66 7.10
C THR A 101 31.51 11.20 8.32
N LYS A 102 31.49 11.98 9.42
CA LYS A 102 32.18 11.63 10.69
C LYS A 102 31.56 10.40 11.36
N HIS A 103 30.26 10.20 11.24
CA HIS A 103 29.54 9.09 11.88
C HIS A 103 29.22 7.94 10.90
N LYS A 104 29.87 7.96 9.71
CA LYS A 104 29.70 6.89 8.73
C LYS A 104 30.30 5.59 9.26
N HIS A 105 29.46 4.64 9.60
CA HIS A 105 29.86 3.28 9.95
C HIS A 105 30.12 2.46 8.69
N LYS A 106 31.01 1.46 8.82
CA LYS A 106 31.18 0.47 7.74
C LYS A 106 29.84 -0.23 7.47
N SER A 107 29.50 -0.37 6.20
CA SER A 107 28.29 -1.12 5.84
C SER A 107 28.34 -2.53 6.43
N LEU A 108 27.34 -2.88 7.23
CA LEU A 108 27.13 -4.24 7.73
C LEU A 108 26.67 -5.20 6.63
N MET A 109 26.21 -4.66 5.49
CA MET A 109 25.78 -5.49 4.37
C MET A 109 27.01 -5.95 3.57
N PRO A 110 27.16 -7.27 3.34
CA PRO A 110 28.16 -7.78 2.42
C PRO A 110 27.87 -7.32 1.00
N SER A 111 28.90 -7.21 0.17
CA SER A 111 28.71 -6.89 -1.23
C SER A 111 27.89 -7.98 -1.93
N PHE A 112 26.86 -7.60 -2.65
CA PHE A 112 26.00 -8.52 -3.41
C PHE A 112 26.53 -8.82 -4.81
N ASP A 113 27.81 -8.56 -5.09
CA ASP A 113 28.41 -8.72 -6.42
C ASP A 113 28.21 -10.14 -6.99
N LYS A 114 28.35 -11.17 -6.15
CA LYS A 114 28.12 -12.56 -6.55
C LYS A 114 26.66 -12.82 -6.91
N VAL A 115 25.73 -12.27 -6.15
CA VAL A 115 24.28 -12.39 -6.40
C VAL A 115 23.92 -11.64 -7.67
N ASN A 116 24.44 -10.43 -7.82
CA ASN A 116 24.22 -9.62 -9.02
C ASN A 116 24.76 -10.32 -10.28
N SER A 117 25.99 -10.85 -10.23
CA SER A 117 26.58 -11.62 -11.33
C SER A 117 25.78 -12.88 -11.66
N PHE A 118 25.25 -13.58 -10.65
CA PHE A 118 24.38 -14.73 -10.86
C PHE A 118 23.08 -14.35 -11.56
N ILE A 119 22.43 -13.28 -11.12
CA ILE A 119 21.17 -12.77 -11.71
C ILE A 119 21.41 -12.34 -13.16
N LEU A 120 22.49 -11.59 -13.43
CA LEU A 120 22.81 -11.13 -14.78
C LEU A 120 23.14 -12.29 -15.73
N ARG A 121 23.80 -13.32 -15.21
CA ARG A 121 24.13 -14.51 -15.99
C ARG A 121 22.91 -15.36 -16.36
N HIS A 122 21.91 -15.41 -15.47
CA HIS A 122 20.73 -16.26 -15.62
C HIS A 122 19.45 -15.45 -15.86
N ASN A 123 19.56 -14.21 -16.32
CA ASN A 123 18.43 -13.29 -16.48
C ASN A 123 17.26 -13.88 -17.28
N LYS A 124 17.55 -14.60 -18.38
CA LYS A 124 16.51 -15.24 -19.21
C LYS A 124 15.77 -16.35 -18.47
N VAL A 125 16.51 -17.18 -17.72
CA VAL A 125 15.91 -18.28 -16.94
C VAL A 125 15.04 -17.71 -15.81
N ILE A 126 15.56 -16.70 -15.10
CA ILE A 126 14.83 -16.00 -14.03
C ILE A 126 13.54 -15.36 -14.57
N MET A 127 13.62 -14.72 -15.74
CA MET A 127 12.46 -14.14 -16.40
C MET A 127 11.40 -15.21 -16.75
N VAL A 128 11.81 -16.34 -17.30
CA VAL A 128 10.88 -17.44 -17.63
C VAL A 128 10.24 -18.01 -16.37
N ILE A 129 11.02 -18.25 -15.31
CA ILE A 129 10.48 -18.72 -14.02
C ILE A 129 9.48 -17.71 -13.45
N PHE A 130 9.80 -16.43 -13.52
CA PHE A 130 8.90 -15.38 -13.02
C PHE A 130 7.56 -15.36 -13.78
N VAL A 131 7.60 -15.46 -15.11
CA VAL A 131 6.39 -15.54 -15.94
C VAL A 131 5.59 -16.80 -15.62
N LEU A 132 6.26 -17.96 -15.45
CA LEU A 132 5.59 -19.20 -15.07
C LEU A 132 4.91 -19.12 -13.70
N LEU A 133 5.49 -18.37 -12.75
CA LEU A 133 4.87 -18.15 -11.43
C LEU A 133 3.57 -17.32 -11.48
N PHE A 134 3.34 -16.57 -12.55
CA PHE A 134 2.06 -15.86 -12.73
C PHE A 134 0.88 -16.82 -12.88
N ILE A 135 1.07 -17.99 -13.46
CA ILE A 135 -0.01 -18.97 -13.67
C ILE A 135 -0.58 -19.44 -12.32
N PRO A 136 0.24 -20.03 -11.40
CA PRO A 136 -0.28 -20.45 -10.10
C PRO A 136 -0.74 -19.27 -9.24
N ALA A 137 -0.10 -18.07 -9.34
CA ALA A 137 -0.53 -16.89 -8.62
C ALA A 137 -1.92 -16.43 -9.07
N TYR A 138 -2.20 -16.41 -10.37
CA TYR A 138 -3.51 -16.09 -10.92
C TYR A 138 -4.57 -17.09 -10.48
N TYR A 139 -4.23 -18.39 -10.52
CA TYR A 139 -5.12 -19.45 -10.04
C TYR A 139 -5.42 -19.29 -8.55
N ALA A 140 -4.43 -19.07 -7.72
CA ALA A 140 -4.59 -18.82 -6.29
C ALA A 140 -5.46 -17.58 -6.01
N GLN A 141 -5.24 -16.50 -6.75
CA GLN A 141 -6.04 -15.29 -6.62
C GLN A 141 -7.51 -15.49 -7.00
N SER A 142 -7.80 -16.24 -8.07
CA SER A 142 -9.17 -16.48 -8.51
C SER A 142 -9.98 -17.37 -7.53
N HIS A 143 -9.28 -18.13 -6.69
CA HIS A 143 -9.88 -18.96 -5.64
C HIS A 143 -9.76 -18.35 -4.23
N ALA A 144 -9.14 -17.19 -4.10
CA ALA A 144 -9.10 -16.48 -2.84
C ALA A 144 -10.48 -15.91 -2.52
N GLY A 145 -11.14 -16.46 -1.51
CA GLY A 145 -12.40 -15.93 -1.00
C GLY A 145 -12.19 -14.50 -0.49
N ILE A 146 -13.06 -13.59 -0.94
CA ILE A 146 -13.05 -12.22 -0.43
C ILE A 146 -13.74 -12.24 0.95
N TYR A 147 -12.93 -12.02 1.97
CA TYR A 147 -13.38 -12.09 3.34
C TYR A 147 -13.69 -10.68 3.86
N TYR A 148 -14.97 -10.35 4.00
CA TYR A 148 -15.43 -9.01 4.43
C TYR A 148 -15.76 -8.91 5.92
N LYS A 149 -15.13 -9.70 6.78
CA LYS A 149 -15.33 -9.55 8.21
C LYS A 149 -14.44 -8.44 8.79
N LEU A 150 -14.86 -7.20 8.60
CA LEU A 150 -14.17 -6.03 9.16
C LEU A 150 -14.20 -6.01 10.69
N ASP A 151 -15.17 -6.65 11.31
CA ASP A 151 -15.35 -6.81 12.74
C ASP A 151 -14.25 -7.68 13.39
N GLU A 152 -13.72 -8.66 12.69
CA GLU A 152 -12.62 -9.51 13.22
C GLU A 152 -11.27 -8.77 13.33
N SER A 153 -11.12 -7.64 12.66
CA SER A 153 -9.93 -6.78 12.77
C SER A 153 -9.97 -5.82 13.96
N LEU A 154 -11.10 -5.72 14.64
CA LEU A 154 -11.28 -4.86 15.81
C LEU A 154 -10.79 -5.54 17.10
N PRO A 155 -10.27 -4.77 18.08
CA PRO A 155 -9.92 -5.32 19.38
C PRO A 155 -11.08 -6.05 20.04
N ARG A 156 -10.85 -7.25 20.54
CA ARG A 156 -11.89 -8.13 21.11
C ARG A 156 -12.46 -7.63 22.44
N ASP A 157 -11.81 -6.68 23.09
CA ASP A 157 -12.21 -6.04 24.34
C ASP A 157 -13.17 -4.86 24.15
N LEU A 158 -13.47 -4.49 22.91
CA LEU A 158 -14.46 -3.45 22.64
C LEU A 158 -15.86 -3.88 23.12
N PRO A 159 -16.58 -3.01 23.86
CA PRO A 159 -17.91 -3.33 24.36
C PRO A 159 -18.89 -3.79 23.27
N SER A 160 -18.79 -3.26 22.07
CA SER A 160 -19.60 -3.65 20.92
C SER A 160 -19.31 -5.08 20.46
N ILE A 161 -18.01 -5.50 20.45
CA ILE A 161 -17.62 -6.86 20.08
C ILE A 161 -18.06 -7.85 21.15
N VAL A 162 -17.80 -7.55 22.42
CA VAL A 162 -18.25 -8.38 23.55
C VAL A 162 -19.77 -8.56 23.57
N SER A 163 -20.53 -7.50 23.30
CA SER A 163 -22.00 -7.56 23.22
C SER A 163 -22.47 -8.39 22.02
N ASN A 164 -21.81 -8.26 20.89
CA ASN A 164 -22.15 -9.03 19.69
C ASN A 164 -21.84 -10.53 19.87
N GLU A 165 -20.70 -10.87 20.51
CA GLU A 165 -20.39 -12.25 20.87
C GLU A 165 -21.42 -12.85 21.85
N LYS A 166 -21.89 -12.11 22.82
CA LYS A 166 -22.96 -12.54 23.72
C LYS A 166 -24.28 -12.78 23.00
N LEU A 167 -24.69 -11.87 22.11
CA LEU A 167 -25.87 -12.05 21.27
C LEU A 167 -25.78 -13.33 20.43
N LYS A 168 -24.62 -13.58 19.86
CA LYS A 168 -24.38 -14.78 19.06
C LYS A 168 -24.41 -16.06 19.89
N ASN A 169 -23.76 -16.05 21.06
CA ASN A 169 -23.59 -17.28 21.86
C ASN A 169 -24.79 -17.59 22.74
N ASP A 170 -25.45 -16.57 23.28
CA ASP A 170 -26.57 -16.73 24.26
C ASP A 170 -27.92 -16.75 23.56
N PHE A 171 -28.05 -16.09 22.39
CA PHE A 171 -29.34 -15.91 21.70
C PHE A 171 -29.37 -16.45 20.28
N ASP A 172 -28.27 -17.06 19.81
CA ASP A 172 -28.08 -17.54 18.41
C ASP A 172 -28.31 -16.46 17.34
N MET A 173 -28.16 -15.19 17.70
CA MET A 173 -28.30 -14.03 16.83
C MET A 173 -26.96 -13.68 16.19
N ALA A 174 -26.66 -14.31 15.03
CA ALA A 174 -25.35 -14.13 14.41
C ALA A 174 -25.19 -12.76 13.73
N THR A 175 -26.19 -12.30 12.99
CA THR A 175 -26.12 -10.99 12.28
C THR A 175 -27.53 -10.55 11.90
N SER A 176 -27.91 -9.31 12.27
CA SER A 176 -29.17 -8.72 11.82
C SER A 176 -28.96 -8.09 10.43
N HIS A 177 -29.73 -8.51 9.47
CA HIS A 177 -29.77 -7.92 8.13
C HIS A 177 -31.03 -7.08 7.98
N PHE A 178 -30.88 -5.82 7.57
CA PHE A 178 -32.01 -4.97 7.23
C PHE A 178 -32.22 -4.99 5.73
N ILE A 179 -33.41 -5.40 5.32
CA ILE A 179 -33.81 -5.39 3.92
C ILE A 179 -34.75 -4.21 3.71
N VAL A 180 -34.36 -3.32 2.83
CA VAL A 180 -35.18 -2.16 2.46
C VAL A 180 -36.04 -2.56 1.26
N LEU A 181 -37.33 -2.58 1.46
CA LEU A 181 -38.31 -2.86 0.42
C LEU A 181 -38.98 -1.56 -0.05
N ARG A 182 -39.63 -1.62 -1.19
CA ARG A 182 -40.44 -0.52 -1.71
C ARG A 182 -41.71 -0.36 -0.87
N ASP A 183 -42.15 0.86 -0.68
CA ASP A 183 -43.31 1.20 0.16
C ASP A 183 -44.65 0.84 -0.49
N ASP A 184 -44.65 0.52 -1.78
CA ASP A 184 -45.83 0.23 -2.61
C ASP A 184 -46.13 -1.28 -2.72
N LEU A 185 -45.53 -2.13 -1.90
CA LEU A 185 -45.77 -3.59 -1.92
C LEU A 185 -47.12 -3.96 -1.34
N ASN A 186 -47.81 -4.88 -2.03
CA ASN A 186 -49.05 -5.49 -1.55
C ASN A 186 -48.74 -6.48 -0.38
N PRO A 187 -49.62 -6.62 0.64
CA PRO A 187 -49.43 -7.59 1.72
C PRO A 187 -49.15 -9.03 1.26
N ALA A 188 -49.69 -9.45 0.12
CA ALA A 188 -49.39 -10.76 -0.46
C ALA A 188 -47.97 -10.89 -1.00
N GLU A 189 -47.48 -9.84 -1.59
CA GLU A 189 -46.07 -9.78 -2.09
C GLU A 189 -45.09 -9.73 -0.91
N MET A 190 -45.42 -9.05 0.17
CA MET A 190 -44.63 -8.99 1.39
C MET A 190 -44.50 -10.39 2.01
N SER A 191 -45.61 -11.12 2.14
CA SER A 191 -45.60 -12.49 2.66
C SER A 191 -44.83 -13.48 1.75
N ASP A 192 -44.88 -13.30 0.43
CA ASP A 192 -44.07 -14.10 -0.47
C ASP A 192 -42.56 -13.85 -0.30
N ILE A 193 -42.20 -12.58 -0.09
CA ILE A 193 -40.80 -12.20 0.18
C ILE A 193 -40.32 -12.78 1.52
N GLU A 194 -41.13 -12.68 2.59
CA GLU A 194 -40.82 -13.27 3.90
C GLU A 194 -40.61 -14.79 3.79
N ASN A 195 -41.51 -15.51 3.16
CA ASN A 195 -41.40 -16.95 2.97
C ASN A 195 -40.13 -17.33 2.17
N ARG A 196 -39.82 -16.59 1.11
CA ARG A 196 -38.60 -16.83 0.32
C ARG A 196 -37.32 -16.51 1.08
N MET A 197 -37.36 -15.58 2.03
CA MET A 197 -36.21 -15.28 2.90
C MET A 197 -35.99 -16.41 3.92
N GLU A 198 -37.05 -16.96 4.51
CA GLU A 198 -36.96 -18.09 5.43
C GLU A 198 -36.38 -19.35 4.75
N GLU A 199 -36.60 -19.53 3.44
CA GLU A 199 -36.01 -20.63 2.67
C GLU A 199 -34.48 -20.47 2.44
N VAL A 200 -33.91 -19.29 2.68
CA VAL A 200 -32.48 -19.05 2.48
C VAL A 200 -31.68 -19.75 3.59
N LYS A 201 -30.76 -20.62 3.19
CA LYS A 201 -29.91 -21.35 4.13
C LYS A 201 -29.09 -20.41 5.02
N GLY A 202 -29.36 -20.43 6.31
CA GLY A 202 -28.68 -19.61 7.31
C GLY A 202 -29.53 -18.46 7.86
N VAL A 203 -30.75 -18.27 7.39
CA VAL A 203 -31.75 -17.42 7.99
C VAL A 203 -32.45 -18.21 9.09
N THR A 204 -32.48 -17.67 10.31
CA THR A 204 -33.08 -18.29 11.49
C THR A 204 -34.47 -17.72 11.80
N SER A 205 -34.74 -16.48 11.42
CA SER A 205 -36.06 -15.83 11.52
C SER A 205 -36.12 -14.58 10.63
N VAL A 206 -37.28 -14.28 10.11
CA VAL A 206 -37.58 -13.04 9.37
C VAL A 206 -38.54 -12.18 10.18
#